data_cf7e37239f2115b683f120949b359fea
#
_entry.id   cf7e37239f2115b683f120949b359fea
#
_cell.length_a   1.000
_cell.length_b   1.000
_cell.length_c   1.000
_cell.angle_alpha   90.00
_cell.angle_beta   90.00
_cell.angle_gamma   90.00
#
_symmetry.space_group_name_H-M   'P 1'
#
loop_
_entity.id
_entity.type
_entity.pdbx_description
1 polymer ?
#
loop_
_entity_poly.entity_id
_entity_poly.type
_entity_poly.pdbx_seq_one_letter_code
_entity_poly.pdbx_strand_id
1 'polypeptide(L)'
;MTFHRVLITPDDFNLAEEIAVLRAGDQRVGAVCSFIGTVRDRNDGLNVSSMELEHYPGMTESSIEAMIDEALGRFDIFGVRVVHRVGVLSPLDQVVMVAVTASHRGESFKACEFLMDYLKTQAPFWKKEQTPDGARWVDARVSDDAALARWGLQAGNAGQGALSGQ
;
A
#
# COMPACT_ATOMS: atom_id res chain seq x y z
N MET A 1 9.24 14.11 -17.95
CA MET A 1 8.68 13.89 -16.61
C MET A 1 9.25 12.61 -16.03
N THR A 2 9.81 12.70 -14.85
CA THR A 2 10.28 11.50 -14.16
C THR A 2 9.05 10.79 -13.56
N PHE A 3 8.83 9.54 -13.94
CA PHE A 3 7.78 8.73 -13.36
C PHE A 3 8.21 8.25 -11.97
N HIS A 4 7.46 8.62 -10.96
CA HIS A 4 7.66 8.14 -9.60
C HIS A 4 6.78 6.93 -9.34
N ARG A 5 7.37 5.83 -8.87
CA ARG A 5 6.62 4.59 -8.56
C ARG A 5 5.78 4.73 -7.30
N VAL A 6 6.20 5.59 -6.38
CA VAL A 6 5.55 5.80 -5.08
C VAL A 6 5.19 7.26 -4.91
N LEU A 7 3.97 7.51 -4.47
CA LEU A 7 3.50 8.83 -4.03
C LEU A 7 2.78 8.70 -2.70
N ILE A 8 3.22 9.46 -1.70
CA ILE A 8 2.51 9.63 -0.43
C ILE A 8 2.01 11.06 -0.38
N THR A 9 0.71 11.24 -0.20
CA THR A 9 0.04 12.54 -0.37
C THR A 9 -1.19 12.64 0.52
N PRO A 10 -1.55 13.84 1.01
CA PRO A 10 -2.85 14.07 1.63
C PRO A 10 -3.99 14.17 0.60
N ASP A 11 -3.65 14.35 -0.67
CA ASP A 11 -4.62 14.60 -1.74
C ASP A 11 -5.23 13.30 -2.29
N ASP A 12 -6.44 13.40 -2.82
CA ASP A 12 -7.08 12.30 -3.54
C ASP A 12 -6.38 12.02 -4.88
N PHE A 13 -6.64 10.88 -5.46
CA PHE A 13 -6.05 10.44 -6.73
C PHE A 13 -7.11 9.94 -7.70
N ASN A 14 -6.79 10.02 -8.99
CA ASN A 14 -7.63 9.51 -10.07
C ASN A 14 -7.03 8.23 -10.64
N LEU A 15 -7.68 7.10 -10.40
CA LEU A 15 -7.22 5.79 -10.85
C LEU A 15 -6.98 5.72 -12.36
N ALA A 16 -7.87 6.28 -13.14
CA ALA A 16 -7.77 6.21 -14.62
C ALA A 16 -6.54 6.98 -15.14
N GLU A 17 -6.26 8.13 -14.55
CA GLU A 17 -5.09 8.92 -14.89
C GLU A 17 -3.79 8.22 -14.49
N GLU A 18 -3.74 7.66 -13.30
CA GLU A 18 -2.59 6.92 -12.80
C GLU A 18 -2.26 5.70 -13.67
N ILE A 19 -3.28 4.94 -14.07
CA ILE A 19 -3.11 3.78 -14.95
C ILE A 19 -2.67 4.22 -16.35
N ALA A 20 -3.23 5.31 -16.88
CA ALA A 20 -2.86 5.81 -18.19
C ALA A 20 -1.37 6.19 -18.24
N VAL A 21 -0.86 6.85 -17.20
CA VAL A 21 0.56 7.18 -17.07
C VAL A 21 1.42 5.93 -16.94
N LEU A 22 1.01 4.98 -16.10
CA LEU A 22 1.78 3.76 -15.82
C LEU A 22 2.00 2.90 -17.08
N ARG A 23 1.03 2.83 -17.97
CA ARG A 23 1.10 2.01 -19.20
C ARG A 23 1.51 2.81 -20.45
N ALA A 24 1.75 4.11 -20.32
CA ALA A 24 2.04 4.96 -21.46
C ALA A 24 3.30 4.50 -22.21
N GLY A 25 3.15 4.26 -23.53
CA GLY A 25 4.26 3.89 -24.41
C GLY A 25 4.75 2.45 -24.28
N ASP A 26 4.21 1.65 -23.39
CA ASP A 26 4.63 0.24 -23.23
C ASP A 26 3.67 -0.71 -23.97
N GLN A 27 4.04 -1.09 -25.17
CA GLN A 27 3.26 -1.97 -26.02
C GLN A 27 3.22 -3.43 -25.56
N ARG A 28 4.03 -3.81 -24.57
CA ARG A 28 4.07 -5.17 -24.02
C ARG A 28 2.92 -5.43 -23.04
N VAL A 29 2.30 -4.36 -22.52
CA VAL A 29 1.25 -4.46 -21.51
C VAL A 29 -0.01 -5.08 -22.11
N GLY A 30 -0.34 -6.28 -21.66
CA GLY A 30 -1.59 -6.98 -21.98
C GLY A 30 -2.56 -7.06 -20.81
N ALA A 31 -2.11 -6.71 -19.60
CA ALA A 31 -2.93 -6.75 -18.39
C ALA A 31 -2.54 -5.63 -17.43
N VAL A 32 -3.56 -5.06 -16.79
CA VAL A 32 -3.42 -4.13 -15.67
C VAL A 32 -4.27 -4.64 -14.52
N CYS A 33 -3.67 -4.80 -13.35
CA CYS A 33 -4.40 -5.08 -12.12
C CYS A 33 -4.26 -3.90 -11.19
N SER A 34 -5.37 -3.44 -10.62
CA SER A 34 -5.36 -2.38 -9.62
C SER A 34 -6.20 -2.74 -8.42
N PHE A 35 -5.76 -2.27 -7.27
CA PHE A 35 -6.47 -2.34 -6.01
C PHE A 35 -6.67 -0.93 -5.47
N ILE A 36 -7.87 -0.64 -4.99
CA ILE A 36 -8.21 0.58 -4.27
C ILE A 36 -8.70 0.19 -2.87
N GLY A 37 -8.07 0.73 -1.84
CA GLY A 37 -8.57 0.67 -0.47
C GLY A 37 -9.31 1.97 -0.13
N THR A 38 -10.42 1.84 0.56
CA THR A 38 -11.24 2.97 1.03
C THR A 38 -11.49 2.89 2.52
N VAL A 39 -11.83 4.02 3.12
CA VAL A 39 -12.20 4.09 4.54
C VAL A 39 -13.60 3.52 4.72
N ARG A 40 -13.74 2.55 5.63
CA ARG A 40 -15.05 2.00 6.04
C ARG A 40 -15.60 2.77 7.25
N ASP A 41 -16.91 2.78 7.39
CA ASP A 41 -17.61 3.39 8.52
C ASP A 41 -17.56 2.54 9.80
N ARG A 42 -17.02 1.32 9.73
CA ARG A 42 -16.89 0.39 10.86
C ARG A 42 -15.56 -0.35 10.82
N ASN A 43 -14.99 -0.54 11.99
CA ASN A 43 -13.83 -1.38 12.20
C ASN A 43 -13.98 -2.14 13.53
N ASP A 44 -13.82 -3.47 13.51
CA ASP A 44 -13.99 -4.36 14.68
C ASP A 44 -15.35 -4.16 15.38
N GLY A 45 -16.42 -3.95 14.61
CA GLY A 45 -17.77 -3.74 15.11
C GLY A 45 -18.05 -2.35 15.67
N LEU A 46 -17.06 -1.46 15.70
CA LEU A 46 -17.20 -0.05 16.15
C LEU A 46 -17.40 0.89 14.97
N ASN A 47 -18.22 1.90 15.17
CA ASN A 47 -18.39 2.98 14.21
C ASN A 47 -17.13 3.86 14.17
N VAL A 48 -16.66 4.17 12.97
CA VAL A 48 -15.51 5.05 12.72
C VAL A 48 -16.01 6.30 12.01
N SER A 49 -15.83 7.46 12.63
CA SER A 49 -16.20 8.74 12.04
C SER A 49 -15.10 9.34 11.17
N SER A 50 -13.86 9.06 11.49
CA SER A 50 -12.69 9.45 10.71
C SER A 50 -11.50 8.56 11.04
N MET A 51 -10.50 8.57 10.16
CA MET A 51 -9.24 7.90 10.32
C MET A 51 -8.13 8.89 10.03
N GLU A 52 -7.08 8.88 10.82
CA GLU A 52 -5.88 9.65 10.57
C GLU A 52 -4.71 8.71 10.33
N LEU A 53 -4.02 8.93 9.21
CA LEU A 53 -2.82 8.17 8.84
C LEU A 53 -1.60 9.06 8.92
N GLU A 54 -0.57 8.55 9.56
CA GLU A 54 0.75 9.16 9.63
C GLU A 54 1.80 8.22 9.05
N HIS A 55 2.88 8.79 8.56
CA HIS A 55 4.00 8.06 7.98
C HIS A 55 5.34 8.69 8.39
N TYR A 56 6.45 8.01 8.12
CA TYR A 56 7.78 8.56 8.24
C TYR A 56 8.28 9.06 6.89
N PRO A 57 8.30 10.38 6.64
CA PRO A 57 8.81 10.92 5.37
C PRO A 57 10.21 10.39 5.04
N GLY A 58 10.38 9.92 3.81
CA GLY A 58 11.60 9.29 3.32
C GLY A 58 11.70 7.80 3.62
N MET A 59 11.47 7.38 4.86
CA MET A 59 11.55 5.97 5.26
C MET A 59 10.39 5.15 4.68
N THR A 60 9.17 5.68 4.75
CA THR A 60 7.98 5.00 4.20
C THR A 60 8.11 4.82 2.69
N GLU A 61 8.50 5.86 1.97
CA GLU A 61 8.73 5.79 0.52
C GLU A 61 9.82 4.77 0.17
N SER A 62 10.94 4.78 0.89
CA SER A 62 12.04 3.82 0.67
C SER A 62 11.62 2.39 0.93
N SER A 63 10.81 2.15 1.95
CA SER A 63 10.25 0.83 2.25
C SER A 63 9.34 0.33 1.13
N ILE A 64 8.49 1.20 0.59
CA ILE A 64 7.59 0.86 -0.52
C ILE A 64 8.39 0.63 -1.80
N GLU A 65 9.41 1.44 -2.07
CA GLU A 65 10.30 1.22 -3.23
C GLU A 65 11.00 -0.14 -3.15
N ALA A 66 11.49 -0.53 -1.97
CA ALA A 66 12.12 -1.83 -1.76
C ALA A 66 11.15 -2.99 -2.02
N MET A 67 9.90 -2.89 -1.61
CA MET A 67 8.91 -3.94 -1.90
C MET A 67 8.52 -3.99 -3.37
N ILE A 68 8.53 -2.87 -4.08
CA ILE A 68 8.33 -2.85 -5.53
C ILE A 68 9.49 -3.58 -6.22
N ASP A 69 10.72 -3.33 -5.82
CA ASP A 69 11.89 -4.05 -6.35
C ASP A 69 11.79 -5.56 -6.09
N GLU A 70 11.33 -5.96 -4.91
CA GLU A 70 11.07 -7.37 -4.59
C GLU A 70 10.01 -7.97 -5.50
N ALA A 71 8.91 -7.25 -5.75
CA ALA A 71 7.84 -7.72 -6.65
C ALA A 71 8.35 -7.86 -8.09
N LEU A 72 9.14 -6.92 -8.58
CA LEU A 72 9.75 -6.98 -9.90
C LEU A 72 10.71 -8.16 -10.06
N GLY A 73 11.37 -8.59 -8.99
CA GLY A 73 12.22 -9.77 -8.97
C GLY A 73 11.47 -11.10 -8.89
N ARG A 74 10.26 -11.10 -8.31
CA ARG A 74 9.45 -12.32 -8.09
C ARG A 74 8.51 -12.65 -9.23
N PHE A 75 7.96 -11.62 -9.85
CA PHE A 75 6.86 -11.75 -10.83
C PHE A 75 7.27 -11.17 -12.18
N ASP A 76 6.72 -11.76 -13.24
CA ASP A 76 6.90 -11.25 -14.60
C ASP A 76 5.95 -10.08 -14.86
N ILE A 77 6.33 -8.91 -14.37
CA ILE A 77 5.59 -7.66 -14.45
C ILE A 77 6.47 -6.55 -15.02
N PHE A 78 5.85 -5.47 -15.50
CA PHE A 78 6.57 -4.37 -16.14
C PHE A 78 6.64 -3.12 -15.27
N GLY A 79 5.51 -2.69 -14.72
CA GLY A 79 5.43 -1.47 -13.96
C GLY A 79 4.54 -1.59 -12.72
N VAL A 80 4.88 -0.79 -11.73
CA VAL A 80 4.13 -0.68 -10.47
C VAL A 80 3.95 0.79 -10.12
N ARG A 81 2.75 1.16 -9.69
CA ARG A 81 2.46 2.46 -9.11
C ARG A 81 1.76 2.25 -7.77
N VAL A 82 2.26 2.89 -6.73
CA VAL A 82 1.63 2.93 -5.40
C VAL A 82 1.37 4.38 -5.04
N VAL A 83 0.12 4.69 -4.73
CA VAL A 83 -0.28 5.98 -4.17
C VAL A 83 -0.93 5.71 -2.82
N HIS A 84 -0.45 6.36 -1.78
CA HIS A 84 -1.00 6.20 -0.44
C HIS A 84 -1.30 7.57 0.16
N ARG A 85 -2.52 7.74 0.63
CA ARG A 85 -2.93 8.96 1.31
C ARG A 85 -2.57 8.92 2.79
N VAL A 86 -2.32 10.09 3.32
CA VAL A 86 -2.06 10.35 4.74
C VAL A 86 -2.90 11.53 5.22
N GLY A 87 -2.92 11.77 6.52
CA GLY A 87 -3.73 12.81 7.14
C GLY A 87 -5.12 12.29 7.51
N VAL A 88 -6.06 13.18 7.69
CA VAL A 88 -7.42 12.86 8.12
C VAL A 88 -8.27 12.43 6.94
N LEU A 89 -8.85 11.24 7.03
CA LEU A 89 -9.70 10.62 6.02
C LEU A 89 -11.06 10.26 6.62
N SER A 90 -12.10 10.41 5.83
CA SER A 90 -13.49 10.11 6.20
C SER A 90 -13.98 8.84 5.52
N PRO A 91 -15.03 8.18 6.02
CA PRO A 91 -15.66 7.07 5.32
C PRO A 91 -15.94 7.39 3.85
N LEU A 92 -15.70 6.42 2.97
CA LEU A 92 -15.73 6.49 1.50
C LEU A 92 -14.51 7.12 0.84
N ASP A 93 -13.66 7.83 1.57
CA ASP A 93 -12.42 8.35 0.99
C ASP A 93 -11.52 7.21 0.51
N GLN A 94 -10.85 7.43 -0.62
CA GLN A 94 -9.79 6.55 -1.10
C GLN A 94 -8.56 6.70 -0.21
N VAL A 95 -7.94 5.59 0.16
CA VAL A 95 -6.75 5.57 1.04
C VAL A 95 -5.51 5.20 0.26
N VAL A 96 -5.60 4.15 -0.53
CA VAL A 96 -4.46 3.54 -1.20
C VAL A 96 -4.85 3.03 -2.57
N MET A 97 -3.92 3.15 -3.50
CA MET A 97 -3.97 2.53 -4.81
C MET A 97 -2.69 1.75 -5.06
N VAL A 98 -2.84 0.53 -5.54
CA VAL A 98 -1.74 -0.25 -6.13
C VAL A 98 -2.13 -0.62 -7.54
N ALA A 99 -1.29 -0.34 -8.51
CA ALA A 99 -1.50 -0.73 -9.90
C ALA A 99 -0.27 -1.45 -10.44
N VAL A 100 -0.48 -2.52 -11.18
CA VAL A 100 0.57 -3.37 -11.75
C VAL A 100 0.27 -3.63 -13.22
N THR A 101 1.28 -3.51 -14.07
CA THR A 101 1.19 -3.88 -15.48
C THR A 101 2.00 -5.13 -15.76
N ALA A 102 1.46 -6.00 -16.62
CA ALA A 102 2.09 -7.26 -17.03
C ALA A 102 1.65 -7.65 -18.44
N SER A 103 2.29 -8.68 -19.03
CA SER A 103 1.83 -9.26 -20.30
C SER A 103 0.51 -9.99 -20.12
N HIS A 104 0.34 -10.69 -19.01
CA HIS A 104 -0.80 -11.56 -18.74
C HIS A 104 -1.38 -11.33 -17.34
N ARG A 105 -2.68 -11.61 -17.18
CA ARG A 105 -3.42 -11.35 -15.95
C ARG A 105 -2.86 -12.08 -14.72
N GLY A 106 -2.39 -13.32 -14.88
CA GLY A 106 -1.96 -14.15 -13.75
C GLY A 106 -0.86 -13.50 -12.91
N GLU A 107 0.18 -13.01 -13.55
CA GLU A 107 1.28 -12.33 -12.86
C GLU A 107 0.84 -10.98 -12.29
N SER A 108 -0.02 -10.25 -12.99
CA SER A 108 -0.54 -8.98 -12.48
C SER A 108 -1.38 -9.16 -11.20
N PHE A 109 -2.21 -10.20 -11.13
CA PHE A 109 -2.99 -10.51 -9.93
C PHE A 109 -2.09 -10.88 -8.75
N LYS A 110 -1.14 -11.78 -8.97
CA LYS A 110 -0.20 -12.22 -7.92
C LYS A 110 0.63 -11.06 -7.38
N ALA A 111 1.19 -10.25 -8.26
CA ALA A 111 2.00 -9.10 -7.86
C ALA A 111 1.19 -8.06 -7.10
N CYS A 112 -0.04 -7.77 -7.53
CA CYS A 112 -0.91 -6.84 -6.83
C CYS A 112 -1.26 -7.34 -5.41
N GLU A 113 -1.61 -8.61 -5.27
CA GLU A 113 -1.88 -9.22 -3.96
C GLU A 113 -0.64 -9.19 -3.06
N PHE A 114 0.53 -9.58 -3.59
CA PHE A 114 1.80 -9.50 -2.87
C PHE A 114 2.10 -8.10 -2.34
N LEU A 115 1.96 -7.09 -3.21
CA LEU A 115 2.21 -5.70 -2.84
C LEU A 115 1.26 -5.21 -1.75
N MET A 116 0.00 -5.60 -1.80
CA MET A 116 -0.97 -5.25 -0.77
C MET A 116 -0.67 -5.93 0.58
N ASP A 117 -0.31 -7.21 0.55
CA ASP A 117 0.08 -7.94 1.77
C ASP A 117 1.33 -7.32 2.41
N TYR A 118 2.30 -6.98 1.58
CA TYR A 118 3.55 -6.35 2.04
C TYR A 118 3.29 -4.93 2.58
N LEU A 119 2.49 -4.14 1.87
CA LEU A 119 2.17 -2.77 2.25
C LEU A 119 1.47 -2.71 3.61
N LYS A 120 0.55 -3.63 3.89
CA LYS A 120 -0.18 -3.69 5.16
C LYS A 120 0.66 -4.12 6.34
N THR A 121 1.75 -4.85 6.12
CA THR A 121 2.55 -5.45 7.19
C THR A 121 3.91 -4.80 7.39
N GLN A 122 4.53 -4.27 6.33
CA GLN A 122 5.91 -3.81 6.34
C GLN A 122 6.09 -2.30 6.12
N ALA A 123 5.11 -1.63 5.52
CA ALA A 123 5.23 -0.19 5.33
C ALA A 123 4.96 0.55 6.64
N PRO A 124 5.82 1.51 7.03
CA PRO A 124 5.68 2.22 8.30
C PRO A 124 4.62 3.31 8.22
N PHE A 125 3.37 2.90 8.40
CA PHE A 125 2.21 3.77 8.61
C PHE A 125 1.63 3.55 9.99
N TRP A 126 1.09 4.63 10.57
CA TRP A 126 0.28 4.59 11.80
C TRP A 126 -1.12 5.01 11.48
N LYS A 127 -2.08 4.32 12.07
CA LYS A 127 -3.50 4.55 11.88
C LYS A 127 -4.17 4.84 13.21
N LYS A 128 -4.85 5.98 13.30
CA LYS A 128 -5.66 6.39 14.43
C LYS A 128 -7.11 6.55 14.00
N GLU A 129 -8.02 5.90 14.68
CA GLU A 129 -9.45 5.96 14.41
C GLU A 129 -10.18 6.80 15.44
N GLN A 130 -11.14 7.60 14.98
CA GLN A 130 -12.12 8.27 15.84
C GLN A 130 -13.37 7.41 15.95
N THR A 131 -13.73 7.08 17.18
CA THR A 131 -14.92 6.28 17.51
C THR A 131 -15.80 7.05 18.49
N PRO A 132 -17.08 6.61 18.74
CA PRO A 132 -17.91 7.22 19.78
C PRO A 132 -17.29 7.23 21.18
N ASP A 133 -16.37 6.27 21.44
CA ASP A 133 -15.64 6.14 22.70
C ASP A 133 -14.31 6.92 22.75
N GLY A 134 -14.01 7.69 21.70
CA GLY A 134 -12.80 8.48 21.56
C GLY A 134 -11.84 7.97 20.50
N ALA A 135 -10.64 8.52 20.49
CA ALA A 135 -9.59 8.14 19.53
C ALA A 135 -8.84 6.88 19.98
N ARG A 136 -8.49 6.02 19.01
CA ARG A 136 -7.66 4.83 19.28
C ARG A 136 -6.66 4.60 18.17
N TRP A 137 -5.48 4.11 18.51
CA TRP A 137 -4.52 3.55 17.55
C TRP A 137 -4.95 2.13 17.14
N VAL A 138 -4.76 1.80 15.87
CA VAL A 138 -5.14 0.50 15.31
C VAL A 138 -3.88 -0.30 15.00
N ASP A 139 -3.77 -1.47 15.62
CA ASP A 139 -2.66 -2.40 15.40
C ASP A 139 -2.85 -3.22 14.11
N ALA A 140 -1.74 -3.77 13.61
CA ALA A 140 -1.75 -4.73 12.51
C ALA A 140 -2.58 -5.97 12.89
N ARG A 141 -3.30 -6.53 11.92
CA ARG A 141 -4.14 -7.71 12.15
C ARG A 141 -3.35 -9.00 11.97
N VAL A 142 -3.66 -10.01 12.76
CA VAL A 142 -3.08 -11.36 12.65
C VAL A 142 -3.29 -11.96 11.25
N SER A 143 -4.42 -11.66 10.61
CA SER A 143 -4.69 -12.08 9.23
C SER A 143 -3.72 -11.49 8.21
N ASP A 144 -3.21 -10.29 8.45
CA ASP A 144 -2.25 -9.64 7.57
C ASP A 144 -0.87 -10.29 7.68
N ASP A 145 -0.46 -10.70 8.89
CA ASP A 145 0.78 -11.45 9.10
C ASP A 145 0.74 -12.84 8.45
N ALA A 146 -0.40 -13.52 8.52
CA ALA A 146 -0.61 -14.81 7.86
C ALA A 146 -0.56 -14.67 6.32
N ALA A 147 -1.11 -13.58 5.77
CA ALA A 147 -1.02 -13.28 4.35
C ALA A 147 0.43 -13.07 3.89
N LEU A 148 1.22 -12.34 4.67
CA LEU A 148 2.64 -12.14 4.40
C LEU A 148 3.44 -13.46 4.42
N ALA A 149 3.15 -14.33 5.38
CA ALA A 149 3.80 -15.63 5.51
C ALA A 149 3.59 -16.53 4.29
N ARG A 150 2.47 -16.42 3.56
CA ARG A 150 2.22 -17.15 2.31
C ARG A 150 3.26 -16.86 1.23
N TRP A 151 3.90 -15.69 1.28
CA TRP A 151 4.95 -15.28 0.34
C TRP A 151 6.37 -15.67 0.81
N GLY A 152 6.49 -16.39 1.95
CA GLY A 152 7.78 -16.74 2.54
C GLY A 152 8.46 -15.57 3.25
N LEU A 153 7.69 -14.55 3.61
CA LEU A 153 8.15 -13.36 4.33
C LEU A 153 7.72 -13.43 5.79
N GLN A 154 8.48 -12.81 6.67
CA GLN A 154 8.11 -12.65 8.07
C GLN A 154 7.80 -11.19 8.34
N ALA A 155 6.87 -10.93 9.25
CA ALA A 155 6.62 -9.59 9.73
C ALA A 155 7.92 -9.03 10.32
N GLY A 156 8.51 -8.06 9.66
CA GLY A 156 9.66 -7.35 10.19
C GLY A 156 9.19 -6.50 11.37
N ASN A 157 9.84 -6.65 12.52
CA ASN A 157 9.69 -5.68 13.59
C ASN A 157 10.21 -4.34 13.06
N ALA A 158 9.32 -3.48 12.60
CA ALA A 158 9.65 -2.12 12.17
C ALA A 158 10.28 -1.27 13.28
N GLY A 159 10.51 -1.85 14.47
CA GLY A 159 11.10 -1.23 15.64
C GLY A 159 12.48 -1.73 16.09
N GLN A 160 13.10 -2.69 15.42
CA GLN A 160 14.39 -3.24 15.88
C GLN A 160 15.62 -2.86 15.04
N GLY A 161 15.50 -1.99 14.07
CA GLY A 161 16.62 -1.55 13.22
C GLY A 161 17.43 -0.35 13.74
N ALA A 162 17.19 0.17 14.94
CA ALA A 162 17.79 1.43 15.38
C ALA A 162 18.71 1.35 16.62
N LEU A 163 19.03 0.18 17.14
CA LEU A 163 19.90 0.07 18.32
C LEU A 163 20.95 -1.06 18.21
N SER A 164 21.80 -1.02 17.21
CA SER A 164 23.09 -1.71 17.26
C SER A 164 24.10 -1.03 16.35
N GLY A 165 24.57 0.10 16.79
CA GLY A 165 25.72 0.80 16.25
C GLY A 165 26.46 1.46 17.41
N GLN A 166 27.30 0.71 18.10
CA GLN A 166 28.46 1.21 18.82
C GLN A 166 29.71 0.73 18.15
#